data_3d9d5af94011d691255694a40f6251ef
#
_entry.id   3d9d5af94011d691255694a40f6251ef
#
_cell.length_a   1.000
_cell.length_b   1.000
_cell.length_c   1.000
_cell.angle_alpha   90.00
_cell.angle_beta   90.00
_cell.angle_gamma   90.00
#
_symmetry.space_group_name_H-M   'P 1'
#
loop_
_entity.id
_entity.type
_entity.pdbx_description
1 polymer ?
#
loop_
_entity_poly.entity_id
_entity_poly.type
_entity_poly.pdbx_seq_one_letter_code
_entity_poly.pdbx_strand_id
1 'polypeptide(L)'
;MKCTNKETAQERSYYTEREWARITAKEEEEKKHQRKLAIFLGILTAVTLLMCYLVYFFVIRSHDYELDHPFASNDRVYGIQSGLTVSDTAESFAANLCVTDQDVNNTLPIGAYSAALFDLNGRQVVYGRDLFTKRSPASLTKIMTAMVALKYGNLDDMVTVTETALDIEYGSSVCDIKVGDRLSLKQLLYGLMIASGNDAAMMIAEHVGGSVAGFVDLMNQEARALGATGTHFTNPHGLTDSDHYTTAYDLYLMFQAAMEYDVFMDMINRKNYYAEYTRVDGSAVAVTWESTNHYFTSLADAPDNVIVYGGKTGTTDDAGACLSLLAKDLYGNPYLAVVLHAGNKDELYQEMNQILSLIEN
;
A
#
# COMPACT_ATOMS: atom_id res chain seq x y z
N MET A 1 -20.39 64.32 2.04
CA MET A 1 -21.47 64.43 1.03
C MET A 1 -21.90 65.86 0.68
N LYS A 2 -21.04 66.88 0.76
CA LYS A 2 -21.39 68.30 0.40
C LYS A 2 -20.43 68.94 -0.65
N CYS A 3 -19.38 68.24 -1.09
CA CYS A 3 -18.47 68.79 -2.13
C CYS A 3 -18.85 68.39 -3.57
N THR A 4 -19.56 67.27 -3.78
CA THR A 4 -19.90 66.74 -5.12
C THR A 4 -20.96 67.55 -5.89
N ASN A 5 -21.80 68.35 -5.20
CA ASN A 5 -22.89 69.07 -5.85
C ASN A 5 -22.49 70.41 -6.44
N LYS A 6 -21.28 70.97 -6.12
CA LYS A 6 -20.81 72.24 -6.68
C LYS A 6 -19.99 72.05 -7.97
N GLU A 7 -19.21 70.99 -8.05
CA GLU A 7 -18.44 70.62 -9.25
C GLU A 7 -19.35 70.27 -10.42
N THR A 8 -20.37 69.48 -10.21
CA THR A 8 -21.35 69.07 -11.24
C THR A 8 -22.18 70.23 -11.77
N ALA A 9 -22.44 71.29 -10.96
CA ALA A 9 -23.17 72.50 -11.41
C ALA A 9 -22.28 73.42 -12.28
N GLN A 10 -20.98 73.45 -12.04
CA GLN A 10 -20.00 74.25 -12.81
C GLN A 10 -19.66 73.56 -14.15
N GLU A 11 -19.53 72.27 -14.16
CA GLU A 11 -19.32 71.49 -15.39
C GLU A 11 -20.54 71.57 -16.34
N ARG A 12 -21.76 71.54 -15.81
CA ARG A 12 -23.01 71.71 -16.60
C ARG A 12 -23.06 72.97 -17.41
N SER A 13 -22.40 74.05 -16.98
CA SER A 13 -22.41 75.33 -17.66
C SER A 13 -21.63 75.40 -18.99
N TYR A 14 -20.82 74.43 -19.27
CA TYR A 14 -19.99 74.31 -20.49
C TYR A 14 -20.64 73.47 -21.60
N TYR A 15 -21.78 72.78 -21.31
CA TYR A 15 -22.41 71.89 -22.27
C TYR A 15 -23.83 72.37 -22.60
N THR A 16 -24.29 72.07 -23.83
CA THR A 16 -25.70 72.24 -24.18
C THR A 16 -26.56 71.16 -23.46
N GLU A 17 -27.85 71.45 -23.23
CA GLU A 17 -28.73 70.49 -22.54
C GLU A 17 -28.72 69.10 -23.19
N ARG A 18 -28.59 69.01 -24.53
CA ARG A 18 -28.53 67.72 -25.25
C ARG A 18 -27.21 66.98 -25.03
N GLU A 19 -26.10 67.72 -24.90
CA GLU A 19 -24.77 67.11 -24.64
C GLU A 19 -24.72 66.61 -23.18
N TRP A 20 -25.20 67.41 -22.23
CA TRP A 20 -25.26 67.05 -20.84
C TRP A 20 -26.11 65.79 -20.63
N ALA A 21 -27.31 65.68 -21.27
CA ALA A 21 -28.15 64.51 -21.21
C ALA A 21 -27.45 63.25 -21.78
N ARG A 22 -26.62 63.40 -22.80
CA ARG A 22 -25.81 62.24 -23.33
C ARG A 22 -24.70 61.83 -22.39
N ILE A 23 -24.04 62.78 -21.73
CA ILE A 23 -22.97 62.47 -20.76
C ILE A 23 -23.56 61.75 -19.54
N THR A 24 -24.63 62.29 -18.96
CA THR A 24 -25.31 61.67 -17.80
C THR A 24 -25.87 60.30 -18.12
N ALA A 25 -26.45 60.10 -19.32
CA ALA A 25 -26.94 58.80 -19.75
C ALA A 25 -25.78 57.77 -19.90
N LYS A 26 -24.64 58.21 -20.42
CA LYS A 26 -23.45 57.36 -20.54
C LYS A 26 -22.86 57.00 -19.18
N GLU A 27 -22.77 57.96 -18.26
CA GLU A 27 -22.33 57.68 -16.88
C GLU A 27 -23.28 56.76 -16.13
N GLU A 28 -24.60 56.86 -16.34
CA GLU A 28 -25.54 55.92 -15.76
C GLU A 28 -25.42 54.51 -16.34
N GLU A 29 -25.17 54.38 -17.64
CA GLU A 29 -24.88 53.10 -18.27
C GLU A 29 -23.60 52.49 -17.72
N GLU A 30 -22.53 53.27 -17.60
CA GLU A 30 -21.24 52.82 -17.02
C GLU A 30 -21.44 52.39 -15.56
N LYS A 31 -22.17 53.14 -14.74
CA LYS A 31 -22.52 52.79 -13.36
C LYS A 31 -23.36 51.50 -13.31
N LYS A 32 -24.29 51.32 -14.23
CA LYS A 32 -25.06 50.05 -14.34
C LYS A 32 -24.18 48.87 -14.73
N HIS A 33 -23.26 49.09 -15.66
CA HIS A 33 -22.28 48.08 -16.07
C HIS A 33 -21.33 47.70 -14.93
N GLN A 34 -20.77 48.68 -14.20
CA GLN A 34 -19.92 48.46 -13.02
C GLN A 34 -20.67 47.69 -11.90
N ARG A 35 -21.96 48.02 -11.67
CA ARG A 35 -22.78 47.28 -10.69
C ARG A 35 -23.00 45.85 -11.11
N LYS A 36 -23.29 45.58 -12.40
CA LYS A 36 -23.44 44.22 -12.91
C LYS A 36 -22.13 43.43 -12.80
N LEU A 37 -20.98 44.06 -13.12
CA LEU A 37 -19.66 43.47 -12.98
C LEU A 37 -19.33 43.15 -11.51
N ALA A 38 -19.63 44.08 -10.59
CA ALA A 38 -19.42 43.87 -9.16
C ALA A 38 -20.28 42.72 -8.61
N ILE A 39 -21.56 42.61 -9.04
CA ILE A 39 -22.43 41.50 -8.67
C ILE A 39 -21.90 40.19 -9.25
N PHE A 40 -21.47 40.17 -10.51
CA PHE A 40 -20.90 39.00 -11.16
C PHE A 40 -19.63 38.52 -10.43
N LEU A 41 -18.70 39.43 -10.11
CA LEU A 41 -17.50 39.11 -9.34
C LEU A 41 -17.83 38.59 -7.93
N GLY A 42 -18.85 39.18 -7.27
CA GLY A 42 -19.32 38.72 -5.97
C GLY A 42 -19.89 37.30 -6.02
N ILE A 43 -20.67 36.97 -7.06
CA ILE A 43 -21.18 35.62 -7.26
C ILE A 43 -20.04 34.64 -7.56
N LEU A 44 -19.08 35.04 -8.41
CA LEU A 44 -17.92 34.21 -8.76
C LEU A 44 -17.07 33.89 -7.52
N THR A 45 -16.82 34.89 -6.66
CA THR A 45 -16.08 34.67 -5.41
C THR A 45 -16.86 33.77 -4.44
N ALA A 46 -18.17 33.92 -4.34
CA ALA A 46 -18.99 33.04 -3.52
C ALA A 46 -18.99 31.58 -4.02
N VAL A 47 -19.05 31.38 -5.33
CA VAL A 47 -18.97 30.04 -5.95
C VAL A 47 -17.58 29.41 -5.74
N THR A 48 -16.49 30.19 -5.89
CA THR A 48 -15.15 29.67 -5.64
C THR A 48 -14.94 29.29 -4.18
N LEU A 49 -15.43 30.11 -3.24
CA LEU A 49 -15.38 29.78 -1.80
C LEU A 49 -16.20 28.53 -1.47
N LEU A 50 -17.38 28.38 -2.08
CA LEU A 50 -18.20 27.17 -1.91
C LEU A 50 -17.47 25.93 -2.48
N MET A 51 -16.87 26.04 -3.65
CA MET A 51 -16.08 24.95 -4.23
C MET A 51 -14.87 24.57 -3.36
N CYS A 52 -14.14 25.56 -2.85
CA CYS A 52 -13.04 25.32 -1.91
C CYS A 52 -13.54 24.65 -0.62
N TYR A 53 -14.70 25.06 -0.10
CA TYR A 53 -15.32 24.45 1.07
C TYR A 53 -15.74 23.00 0.79
N LEU A 54 -16.34 22.71 -0.38
CA LEU A 54 -16.72 21.37 -0.78
C LEU A 54 -15.48 20.47 -0.98
N VAL A 55 -14.42 20.98 -1.61
CA VAL A 55 -13.15 20.26 -1.74
C VAL A 55 -12.54 20.01 -0.36
N TYR A 56 -12.52 21.00 0.52
CA TYR A 56 -12.09 20.80 1.91
C TYR A 56 -12.94 19.74 2.62
N PHE A 57 -14.26 19.82 2.49
CA PHE A 57 -15.18 18.89 3.14
C PHE A 57 -15.06 17.47 2.60
N PHE A 58 -14.96 17.30 1.27
CA PHE A 58 -14.90 15.97 0.65
C PHE A 58 -13.48 15.39 0.55
N VAL A 59 -12.44 16.21 0.47
CA VAL A 59 -11.06 15.72 0.33
C VAL A 59 -10.33 15.69 1.68
N ILE A 60 -10.46 16.71 2.51
CA ILE A 60 -9.72 16.80 3.76
C ILE A 60 -10.48 16.13 4.89
N ARG A 61 -11.79 16.35 4.99
CA ARG A 61 -12.60 15.70 6.03
C ARG A 61 -12.91 14.23 5.72
N SER A 62 -12.89 13.80 4.46
CA SER A 62 -12.94 12.37 4.12
C SER A 62 -11.62 11.64 4.37
N HIS A 63 -10.51 12.39 4.58
CA HIS A 63 -9.26 11.82 5.09
C HIS A 63 -9.25 11.67 6.61
N ASP A 64 -10.16 12.33 7.32
CA ASP A 64 -10.43 12.09 8.75
C ASP A 64 -11.43 10.92 8.97
N TYR A 65 -11.74 10.13 7.96
CA TYR A 65 -12.03 8.75 8.25
C TYR A 65 -10.68 8.16 8.70
N GLU A 66 -10.39 8.23 10.01
CA GLU A 66 -9.76 7.11 10.66
C GLU A 66 -10.51 5.90 10.07
N LEU A 67 -9.90 5.21 9.14
CA LEU A 67 -10.18 3.81 8.94
C LEU A 67 -9.92 3.27 10.34
N ASP A 68 -10.98 3.07 11.12
CA ASP A 68 -10.92 2.18 12.26
C ASP A 68 -10.05 1.07 11.74
N HIS A 69 -8.87 0.90 12.35
CA HIS A 69 -7.90 -0.07 11.89
C HIS A 69 -8.73 -1.29 11.58
N PRO A 70 -8.70 -1.87 10.35
CA PRO A 70 -9.58 -2.99 10.02
C PRO A 70 -9.39 -4.16 10.99
N PHE A 71 -8.45 -4.01 11.90
CA PHE A 71 -8.07 -4.90 12.97
C PHE A 71 -8.14 -4.25 14.36
N ALA A 72 -8.62 -3.01 14.51
CA ALA A 72 -9.00 -2.50 15.83
C ALA A 72 -10.13 -3.42 16.32
N SER A 73 -9.85 -4.20 17.33
CA SER A 73 -10.83 -5.03 18.03
C SER A 73 -12.05 -4.17 18.32
N ASN A 74 -13.09 -4.32 17.50
CA ASN A 74 -14.39 -3.80 17.89
C ASN A 74 -14.81 -4.60 19.11
N ASP A 75 -14.68 -4.01 20.29
CA ASP A 75 -15.33 -4.45 21.52
C ASP A 75 -16.86 -4.39 21.35
N ARG A 76 -17.37 -5.13 20.37
CA ARG A 76 -18.78 -5.50 20.35
C ARG A 76 -18.97 -6.62 21.34
N VAL A 77 -18.96 -6.22 22.62
CA VAL A 77 -19.54 -7.03 23.69
C VAL A 77 -21.00 -7.24 23.31
N TYR A 78 -21.30 -8.38 22.69
CA TYR A 78 -22.66 -8.86 22.61
C TYR A 78 -23.15 -9.07 24.05
N GLY A 79 -24.07 -8.19 24.48
CA GLY A 79 -24.48 -8.07 25.84
C GLY A 79 -25.02 -9.37 26.43
N ILE A 80 -24.30 -9.86 27.40
CA ILE A 80 -24.88 -10.40 28.62
C ILE A 80 -24.29 -9.54 29.73
N GLN A 81 -25.04 -8.55 30.21
CA GLN A 81 -24.75 -7.89 31.48
C GLN A 81 -24.90 -8.92 32.61
N SER A 82 -23.86 -9.66 32.86
CA SER A 82 -23.61 -10.22 34.17
C SER A 82 -22.51 -9.33 34.78
N GLY A 83 -22.79 -8.73 35.94
CA GLY A 83 -21.87 -7.83 36.68
C GLY A 83 -20.61 -8.54 37.15
N LEU A 84 -19.75 -8.91 36.19
CA LEU A 84 -18.41 -9.33 36.42
C LEU A 84 -17.49 -8.15 36.08
N THR A 85 -16.80 -7.65 37.10
CA THR A 85 -15.63 -6.82 36.92
C THR A 85 -14.75 -7.46 35.86
N VAL A 86 -14.45 -6.68 34.78
CA VAL A 86 -13.48 -7.07 33.75
C VAL A 86 -12.17 -7.31 34.50
N SER A 87 -11.84 -8.57 34.75
CA SER A 87 -10.48 -8.92 35.09
C SER A 87 -9.63 -8.66 33.83
N ASP A 88 -8.46 -8.05 33.99
CA ASP A 88 -7.42 -7.97 32.98
C ASP A 88 -7.00 -9.40 32.54
N THR A 89 -7.86 -10.09 31.81
CA THR A 89 -7.46 -11.30 31.10
C THR A 89 -6.71 -10.83 29.87
N ALA A 90 -5.43 -11.21 29.80
CA ALA A 90 -4.63 -11.01 28.60
C ALA A 90 -5.45 -11.45 27.37
N GLU A 91 -5.49 -10.60 26.34
CA GLU A 91 -6.15 -10.97 25.08
C GLU A 91 -5.62 -12.34 24.61
N SER A 92 -6.51 -13.19 24.14
CA SER A 92 -6.09 -14.49 23.61
C SER A 92 -5.12 -14.24 22.47
N PHE A 93 -3.94 -14.85 22.50
CA PHE A 93 -2.92 -14.79 21.42
C PHE A 93 -3.50 -15.02 20.03
N ALA A 94 -4.58 -15.81 19.93
CA ALA A 94 -5.26 -16.15 18.68
C ALA A 94 -6.53 -15.33 18.41
N ALA A 95 -6.83 -14.30 19.22
CA ALA A 95 -8.10 -13.57 19.12
C ALA A 95 -8.37 -12.98 17.73
N ASN A 96 -7.33 -12.62 16.99
CA ASN A 96 -7.40 -12.00 15.66
C ASN A 96 -6.87 -12.90 14.54
N LEU A 97 -6.66 -14.18 14.78
CA LEU A 97 -6.10 -15.11 13.80
C LEU A 97 -7.17 -16.06 13.22
N CYS A 98 -7.00 -16.41 11.94
CA CYS A 98 -7.67 -17.54 11.32
C CYS A 98 -6.99 -18.82 11.82
N VAL A 99 -7.61 -19.52 12.74
CA VAL A 99 -7.01 -20.72 13.38
C VAL A 99 -7.52 -21.98 12.71
N THR A 100 -6.60 -22.86 12.34
CA THR A 100 -6.89 -24.23 11.88
C THR A 100 -5.70 -25.15 12.22
N ASP A 101 -5.95 -26.43 12.34
CA ASP A 101 -4.96 -27.48 12.53
C ASP A 101 -4.89 -28.46 11.34
N GLN A 102 -5.69 -28.23 10.31
CA GLN A 102 -5.80 -29.10 9.15
C GLN A 102 -6.14 -28.33 7.87
N ASP A 103 -6.05 -29.02 6.73
CA ASP A 103 -6.54 -28.50 5.46
C ASP A 103 -8.06 -28.32 5.47
N VAL A 104 -8.53 -27.30 4.76
CA VAL A 104 -9.94 -26.88 4.73
C VAL A 104 -10.44 -26.83 3.29
N ASN A 105 -11.59 -27.43 3.00
CA ASN A 105 -12.28 -27.35 1.69
C ASN A 105 -11.36 -27.65 0.49
N ASN A 106 -10.39 -28.56 0.62
CA ASN A 106 -9.40 -28.89 -0.40
C ASN A 106 -10.03 -29.64 -1.60
N THR A 107 -10.96 -29.00 -2.30
CA THR A 107 -11.72 -29.59 -3.41
C THR A 107 -11.40 -28.98 -4.78
N LEU A 108 -10.67 -27.85 -4.81
CA LEU A 108 -10.31 -27.19 -6.07
C LEU A 108 -9.27 -28.02 -6.85
N PRO A 109 -9.44 -28.17 -8.18
CA PRO A 109 -8.51 -28.90 -9.03
C PRO A 109 -7.32 -28.00 -9.42
N ILE A 110 -6.54 -27.52 -8.43
CA ILE A 110 -5.33 -26.72 -8.65
C ILE A 110 -4.08 -27.58 -8.67
N GLY A 111 -3.07 -27.19 -9.44
CA GLY A 111 -1.78 -27.88 -9.56
C GLY A 111 -0.74 -27.43 -8.52
N ALA A 112 -0.94 -26.24 -7.94
CA ALA A 112 -0.05 -25.71 -6.90
C ALA A 112 0.07 -26.68 -5.71
N TYR A 113 1.26 -26.77 -5.14
CA TYR A 113 1.51 -27.71 -4.04
C TYR A 113 0.85 -27.26 -2.74
N SER A 114 0.91 -25.97 -2.41
CA SER A 114 0.21 -25.41 -1.24
C SER A 114 -0.57 -24.18 -1.62
N ALA A 115 -1.79 -24.04 -1.07
CA ALA A 115 -2.62 -22.87 -1.32
C ALA A 115 -3.58 -22.61 -0.16
N ALA A 116 -3.95 -21.33 0.02
CA ALA A 116 -4.84 -20.92 1.10
C ALA A 116 -5.67 -19.70 0.74
N LEU A 117 -6.83 -19.56 1.36
CA LEU A 117 -7.65 -18.36 1.42
C LEU A 117 -8.12 -18.13 2.85
N PHE A 118 -7.79 -16.99 3.40
CA PHE A 118 -8.13 -16.57 4.74
C PHE A 118 -9.12 -15.40 4.69
N ASP A 119 -10.27 -15.54 5.31
CA ASP A 119 -11.19 -14.42 5.60
C ASP A 119 -10.71 -13.72 6.87
N LEU A 120 -10.13 -12.54 6.72
CA LEU A 120 -9.52 -11.81 7.84
C LEU A 120 -10.57 -11.16 8.75
N ASN A 121 -11.75 -10.83 8.21
CA ASN A 121 -12.85 -10.27 8.97
C ASN A 121 -13.61 -11.36 9.75
N GLY A 122 -13.95 -12.47 9.07
CA GLY A 122 -14.59 -13.64 9.67
C GLY A 122 -13.65 -14.50 10.52
N ARG A 123 -12.33 -14.26 10.45
CA ARG A 123 -11.28 -15.00 11.18
C ARG A 123 -11.33 -16.50 10.92
N GLN A 124 -11.52 -16.88 9.66
CA GLN A 124 -11.64 -18.28 9.28
C GLN A 124 -10.82 -18.61 8.04
N VAL A 125 -10.41 -19.87 7.96
CA VAL A 125 -9.79 -20.41 6.76
C VAL A 125 -10.91 -20.87 5.83
N VAL A 126 -11.05 -20.20 4.68
CA VAL A 126 -12.06 -20.52 3.67
C VAL A 126 -11.62 -21.69 2.82
N TYR A 127 -10.34 -21.73 2.46
CA TYR A 127 -9.69 -22.78 1.69
C TYR A 127 -8.28 -23.03 2.21
N GLY A 128 -7.87 -24.28 2.25
CA GLY A 128 -6.53 -24.67 2.66
C GLY A 128 -6.12 -26.02 2.09
N ARG A 129 -4.96 -26.05 1.43
CA ARG A 129 -4.30 -27.22 0.88
C ARG A 129 -2.83 -27.21 1.28
N ASP A 130 -2.36 -28.28 1.91
CA ASP A 130 -0.97 -28.42 2.39
C ASP A 130 -0.50 -27.18 3.18
N LEU A 131 -1.36 -26.66 4.07
CA LEU A 131 -1.19 -25.40 4.78
C LEU A 131 0.11 -25.32 5.56
N PHE A 132 0.54 -26.43 6.14
CA PHE A 132 1.68 -26.52 7.06
C PHE A 132 2.89 -27.24 6.45
N THR A 133 2.82 -27.58 5.16
CA THR A 133 3.94 -28.21 4.46
C THR A 133 5.01 -27.16 4.12
N LYS A 134 6.26 -27.44 4.51
CA LYS A 134 7.40 -26.56 4.23
C LYS A 134 7.65 -26.47 2.74
N ARG A 135 7.79 -25.24 2.23
CA ARG A 135 8.04 -24.92 0.83
C ARG A 135 9.08 -23.81 0.72
N SER A 136 9.83 -23.79 -0.36
CA SER A 136 10.67 -22.65 -0.73
C SER A 136 9.76 -21.45 -1.05
N PRO A 137 9.92 -20.30 -0.36
CA PRO A 137 9.06 -19.13 -0.53
C PRO A 137 9.41 -18.26 -1.75
N ALA A 138 10.60 -18.43 -2.33
CA ALA A 138 11.17 -17.47 -3.25
C ALA A 138 11.09 -16.03 -2.67
N SER A 139 10.82 -15.04 -3.52
CA SER A 139 10.73 -13.62 -3.09
C SER A 139 9.55 -13.29 -2.17
N LEU A 140 8.68 -14.24 -1.77
CA LEU A 140 7.74 -14.00 -0.67
C LEU A 140 8.46 -13.77 0.67
N THR A 141 9.70 -14.24 0.80
CA THR A 141 10.64 -13.88 1.87
C THR A 141 10.67 -12.38 2.17
N LYS A 142 10.54 -11.54 1.13
CA LYS A 142 10.64 -10.08 1.23
C LYS A 142 9.50 -9.45 2.05
N ILE A 143 8.41 -10.18 2.30
CA ILE A 143 7.36 -9.79 3.24
C ILE A 143 7.95 -9.66 4.65
N MET A 144 8.69 -10.70 5.10
CA MET A 144 9.38 -10.67 6.39
C MET A 144 10.50 -9.64 6.40
N THR A 145 11.27 -9.53 5.32
CA THR A 145 12.33 -8.51 5.19
C THR A 145 11.77 -7.09 5.35
N ALA A 146 10.65 -6.79 4.69
CA ALA A 146 9.99 -5.50 4.81
C ALA A 146 9.48 -5.27 6.24
N MET A 147 8.81 -6.25 6.84
CA MET A 147 8.28 -6.16 8.20
C MET A 147 9.39 -5.90 9.24
N VAL A 148 10.49 -6.64 9.18
CA VAL A 148 11.64 -6.45 10.08
C VAL A 148 12.27 -5.07 9.88
N ALA A 149 12.44 -4.63 8.63
CA ALA A 149 12.98 -3.31 8.35
C ALA A 149 12.04 -2.17 8.81
N LEU A 150 10.73 -2.35 8.71
CA LEU A 150 9.75 -1.38 9.22
C LEU A 150 9.71 -1.34 10.75
N LYS A 151 9.98 -2.47 11.42
CA LYS A 151 9.99 -2.57 12.87
C LYS A 151 11.28 -2.00 13.50
N TYR A 152 12.43 -2.23 12.90
CA TYR A 152 13.75 -1.95 13.50
C TYR A 152 14.52 -0.82 12.83
N GLY A 153 14.19 -0.46 11.58
CA GLY A 153 14.84 0.59 10.82
C GLY A 153 14.18 1.95 10.96
N ASN A 154 14.90 3.00 10.56
CA ASN A 154 14.33 4.33 10.40
C ASN A 154 14.23 4.65 8.89
N LEU A 155 13.03 4.89 8.39
CA LEU A 155 12.72 5.07 6.97
C LEU A 155 13.48 6.24 6.31
N ASP A 156 13.85 7.25 7.10
CA ASP A 156 14.54 8.44 6.63
C ASP A 156 16.07 8.28 6.61
N ASP A 157 16.60 7.15 7.12
CA ASP A 157 18.03 6.88 7.07
C ASP A 157 18.54 6.80 5.63
N MET A 158 19.65 7.49 5.37
CA MET A 158 20.32 7.45 4.08
C MET A 158 21.34 6.31 4.03
N VAL A 159 21.03 5.31 3.26
CA VAL A 159 21.86 4.12 3.04
C VAL A 159 22.79 4.36 1.85
N THR A 160 24.08 4.12 2.04
CA THR A 160 25.05 4.08 0.94
C THR A 160 25.22 2.63 0.49
N VAL A 161 25.01 2.38 -0.80
CA VAL A 161 25.14 1.03 -1.37
C VAL A 161 26.59 0.56 -1.29
N THR A 162 26.81 -0.60 -0.71
CA THR A 162 28.10 -1.26 -0.55
C THR A 162 28.24 -2.45 -1.52
N GLU A 163 29.39 -3.10 -1.51
CA GLU A 163 29.63 -4.35 -2.27
C GLU A 163 28.67 -5.48 -1.88
N THR A 164 28.07 -5.43 -0.69
CA THR A 164 27.06 -6.38 -0.22
C THR A 164 25.88 -6.49 -1.19
N ALA A 165 25.51 -5.39 -1.88
CA ALA A 165 24.45 -5.40 -2.90
C ALA A 165 24.74 -6.33 -4.09
N LEU A 166 26.01 -6.68 -4.32
CA LEU A 166 26.47 -7.53 -5.43
C LEU A 166 26.54 -9.02 -5.05
N ASP A 167 26.42 -9.35 -3.76
CA ASP A 167 26.48 -10.74 -3.27
C ASP A 167 25.12 -11.43 -3.47
N ILE A 168 24.72 -11.53 -4.73
CA ILE A 168 23.47 -12.12 -5.18
C ILE A 168 23.71 -12.94 -6.46
N GLU A 169 22.82 -13.89 -6.72
CA GLU A 169 22.90 -14.74 -7.90
C GLU A 169 22.70 -13.92 -9.20
N TYR A 170 23.52 -14.18 -10.19
CA TYR A 170 23.43 -13.54 -11.51
C TYR A 170 22.09 -13.84 -12.19
N GLY A 171 21.45 -12.83 -12.75
CA GLY A 171 20.15 -12.95 -13.43
C GLY A 171 18.95 -12.90 -12.49
N SER A 172 19.17 -12.77 -11.18
CA SER A 172 18.08 -12.55 -10.22
C SER A 172 17.51 -11.12 -10.32
N SER A 173 16.28 -10.90 -9.77
CA SER A 173 15.63 -9.58 -9.81
C SER A 173 16.41 -8.54 -9.01
N VAL A 174 16.67 -7.37 -9.59
CA VAL A 174 17.40 -6.25 -8.96
C VAL A 174 16.70 -4.91 -9.20
N CYS A 175 16.97 -3.95 -8.34
CA CYS A 175 16.69 -2.53 -8.54
C CYS A 175 17.73 -1.83 -9.42
N ASP A 176 18.83 -2.51 -9.73
CA ASP A 176 19.99 -2.03 -10.49
C ASP A 176 20.72 -0.86 -9.79
N ILE A 177 20.71 -0.85 -8.45
CA ILE A 177 21.49 0.10 -7.64
C ILE A 177 22.97 -0.23 -7.71
N LYS A 178 23.83 0.79 -7.68
CA LYS A 178 25.28 0.64 -7.84
C LYS A 178 26.02 0.99 -6.55
N VAL A 179 27.16 0.37 -6.35
CA VAL A 179 28.03 0.69 -5.21
C VAL A 179 28.32 2.20 -5.17
N GLY A 180 28.11 2.79 -4.00
CA GLY A 180 28.23 4.21 -3.75
C GLY A 180 26.97 5.04 -4.00
N ASP A 181 25.89 4.47 -4.58
CA ASP A 181 24.59 5.13 -4.66
C ASP A 181 24.03 5.38 -3.24
N ARG A 182 23.26 6.46 -3.08
CA ARG A 182 22.68 6.85 -1.80
C ARG A 182 21.17 6.95 -1.91
N LEU A 183 20.48 6.04 -1.23
CA LEU A 183 19.02 5.94 -1.19
C LEU A 183 18.53 5.99 0.26
N SER A 184 17.32 6.48 0.50
CA SER A 184 16.71 6.29 1.82
C SER A 184 16.30 4.83 2.03
N LEU A 185 16.24 4.38 3.29
CA LEU A 185 15.72 3.05 3.64
C LEU A 185 14.30 2.86 3.07
N LYS A 186 13.50 3.94 3.08
CA LYS A 186 12.18 3.94 2.44
C LYS A 186 12.24 3.61 0.95
N GLN A 187 13.15 4.22 0.19
CA GLN A 187 13.30 3.92 -1.25
C GLN A 187 13.75 2.48 -1.49
N LEU A 188 14.67 1.97 -0.68
CA LEU A 188 15.10 0.56 -0.75
C LEU A 188 13.93 -0.39 -0.51
N LEU A 189 13.04 -0.09 0.46
CA LEU A 189 11.83 -0.89 0.73
C LEU A 189 10.84 -0.88 -0.45
N TYR A 190 10.66 0.26 -1.13
CA TYR A 190 9.85 0.30 -2.35
C TYR A 190 10.46 -0.53 -3.48
N GLY A 191 11.78 -0.46 -3.68
CA GLY A 191 12.50 -1.32 -4.64
C GLY A 191 12.38 -2.80 -4.29
N LEU A 192 12.52 -3.15 -3.01
CA LEU A 192 12.32 -4.49 -2.48
C LEU A 192 10.96 -5.08 -2.83
N MET A 193 9.90 -4.34 -2.58
CA MET A 193 8.53 -4.87 -2.70
C MET A 193 8.00 -4.79 -4.13
N ILE A 194 8.25 -3.72 -4.86
CA ILE A 194 7.71 -3.46 -6.20
C ILE A 194 8.53 -4.17 -7.28
N ALA A 195 9.82 -3.88 -7.39
CA ALA A 195 10.71 -4.52 -8.37
C ALA A 195 11.22 -5.89 -7.92
N SER A 196 10.94 -6.28 -6.67
CA SER A 196 11.50 -7.50 -6.08
C SER A 196 13.04 -7.50 -6.01
N GLY A 197 13.67 -6.32 -5.78
CA GLY A 197 15.11 -6.15 -5.81
C GLY A 197 15.84 -6.96 -4.74
N ASN A 198 16.73 -7.87 -5.16
CA ASN A 198 17.59 -8.63 -4.25
C ASN A 198 18.73 -7.77 -3.72
N ASP A 199 19.28 -6.88 -4.56
CA ASP A 199 20.25 -5.85 -4.19
C ASP A 199 19.70 -4.92 -3.09
N ALA A 200 18.45 -4.49 -3.21
CA ALA A 200 17.78 -3.72 -2.17
C ALA A 200 17.61 -4.54 -0.87
N ALA A 201 17.28 -5.85 -0.97
CA ALA A 201 17.16 -6.72 0.20
C ALA A 201 18.46 -6.83 0.98
N MET A 202 19.59 -6.98 0.27
CA MET A 202 20.92 -7.08 0.87
C MET A 202 21.31 -5.77 1.58
N MET A 203 21.04 -4.63 0.95
CA MET A 203 21.32 -3.31 1.56
C MET A 203 20.45 -3.02 2.79
N ILE A 204 19.17 -3.40 2.75
CA ILE A 204 18.27 -3.30 3.90
C ILE A 204 18.81 -4.16 5.06
N ALA A 205 19.21 -5.41 4.75
CA ALA A 205 19.71 -6.34 5.75
C ALA A 205 21.01 -5.84 6.39
N GLU A 206 21.96 -5.37 5.59
CA GLU A 206 23.21 -4.82 6.10
C GLU A 206 22.97 -3.59 6.98
N HIS A 207 22.11 -2.67 6.53
CA HIS A 207 21.86 -1.41 7.25
C HIS A 207 21.11 -1.64 8.57
N VAL A 208 20.02 -2.40 8.56
CA VAL A 208 19.13 -2.57 9.72
C VAL A 208 19.69 -3.61 10.70
N GLY A 209 20.28 -4.69 10.19
CA GLY A 209 20.84 -5.77 11.01
C GLY A 209 22.29 -5.56 11.42
N GLY A 210 22.97 -4.53 10.91
CA GLY A 210 24.42 -4.34 11.03
C GLY A 210 25.26 -5.34 10.23
N SER A 211 24.62 -6.40 9.74
CA SER A 211 25.13 -7.39 8.79
C SER A 211 23.96 -8.20 8.23
N VAL A 212 24.15 -8.85 7.08
CA VAL A 212 23.15 -9.77 6.51
C VAL A 212 22.80 -10.89 7.50
N ALA A 213 23.79 -11.49 8.14
CA ALA A 213 23.57 -12.53 9.13
C ALA A 213 22.76 -12.03 10.35
N GLY A 214 23.11 -10.86 10.91
CA GLY A 214 22.37 -10.27 12.02
C GLY A 214 20.92 -9.95 11.66
N PHE A 215 20.67 -9.53 10.42
CA PHE A 215 19.32 -9.31 9.94
C PHE A 215 18.52 -10.62 9.79
N VAL A 216 19.13 -11.66 9.27
CA VAL A 216 18.52 -13.01 9.17
C VAL A 216 18.16 -13.55 10.55
N ASP A 217 19.00 -13.32 11.55
CA ASP A 217 18.70 -13.66 12.94
C ASP A 217 17.43 -12.93 13.43
N LEU A 218 17.29 -11.63 13.12
CA LEU A 218 16.06 -10.87 13.43
C LEU A 218 14.85 -11.43 12.69
N MET A 219 14.96 -11.78 11.40
CA MET A 219 13.86 -12.41 10.64
C MET A 219 13.39 -13.69 11.31
N ASN A 220 14.31 -14.57 11.71
CA ASN A 220 13.99 -15.83 12.39
C ASN A 220 13.44 -15.61 13.80
N GLN A 221 13.89 -14.57 14.49
CA GLN A 221 13.33 -14.19 15.80
C GLN A 221 11.88 -13.72 15.64
N GLU A 222 11.59 -12.85 14.68
CA GLU A 222 10.26 -12.34 14.42
C GLU A 222 9.31 -13.45 13.93
N ALA A 223 9.76 -14.35 13.06
CA ALA A 223 8.97 -15.51 12.64
C ALA A 223 8.50 -16.33 13.85
N ARG A 224 9.42 -16.62 14.79
CA ARG A 224 9.07 -17.33 16.02
C ARG A 224 8.11 -16.54 16.91
N ALA A 225 8.30 -15.22 17.02
CA ALA A 225 7.43 -14.35 17.82
C ALA A 225 6.00 -14.30 17.28
N LEU A 226 5.83 -14.40 15.94
CA LEU A 226 4.53 -14.48 15.28
C LEU A 226 3.90 -15.88 15.32
N GLY A 227 4.61 -16.89 15.86
CA GLY A 227 4.14 -18.29 15.81
C GLY A 227 4.35 -18.99 14.47
N ALA A 228 5.11 -18.40 13.55
CA ALA A 228 5.47 -19.00 12.25
C ALA A 228 6.57 -20.07 12.43
N THR A 229 6.21 -21.18 13.07
CA THR A 229 7.14 -22.22 13.50
C THR A 229 7.58 -23.17 12.41
N GLY A 230 6.90 -23.18 11.28
CA GLY A 230 7.26 -23.93 10.06
C GLY A 230 8.17 -23.12 9.13
N THR A 231 8.72 -22.00 9.59
CA THR A 231 9.54 -21.07 8.80
C THR A 231 10.98 -21.01 9.29
N HIS A 232 11.92 -20.95 8.35
CA HIS A 232 13.32 -20.65 8.60
C HIS A 232 13.90 -19.86 7.43
N PHE A 233 14.56 -18.75 7.72
CA PHE A 233 15.22 -17.89 6.77
C PHE A 233 16.73 -18.04 6.84
N THR A 234 17.42 -18.07 5.68
CA THR A 234 18.87 -18.06 5.55
C THR A 234 19.36 -16.81 4.84
N ASN A 235 18.47 -16.08 4.17
CA ASN A 235 18.79 -14.86 3.44
C ASN A 235 17.57 -13.90 3.40
N PRO A 236 17.79 -12.59 3.07
CA PRO A 236 16.70 -11.60 3.09
C PRO A 236 15.91 -11.50 1.78
N HIS A 237 16.27 -12.22 0.73
CA HIS A 237 15.71 -12.05 -0.62
C HIS A 237 14.90 -13.25 -1.12
N GLY A 238 15.16 -14.46 -0.61
CA GLY A 238 14.44 -15.68 -0.97
C GLY A 238 15.04 -16.44 -2.15
N LEU A 239 16.32 -16.25 -2.48
CA LEU A 239 17.04 -17.16 -3.37
C LEU A 239 17.19 -18.52 -2.71
N THR A 240 17.26 -19.57 -3.54
CA THR A 240 17.19 -20.96 -3.10
C THR A 240 18.32 -21.33 -2.14
N ASP A 241 17.92 -21.90 -1.02
CA ASP A 241 18.80 -22.54 -0.04
C ASP A 241 18.01 -23.68 0.60
N SER A 242 18.65 -24.81 0.85
CA SER A 242 18.01 -26.03 1.35
C SER A 242 17.38 -25.88 2.73
N ASP A 243 17.82 -24.88 3.51
CA ASP A 243 17.31 -24.57 4.86
C ASP A 243 16.46 -23.30 4.89
N HIS A 244 16.09 -22.76 3.69
CA HIS A 244 15.23 -21.59 3.53
C HIS A 244 13.82 -22.02 3.12
N TYR A 245 12.90 -22.02 4.07
CA TYR A 245 11.54 -22.52 3.88
C TYR A 245 10.51 -21.76 4.70
N THR A 246 9.27 -21.87 4.29
CA THR A 246 8.07 -21.39 5.00
C THR A 246 6.88 -22.29 4.70
N THR A 247 5.72 -21.99 5.26
CA THR A 247 4.45 -22.65 4.97
C THR A 247 3.41 -21.62 4.49
N ALA A 248 2.32 -22.08 3.87
CA ALA A 248 1.24 -21.18 3.46
C ALA A 248 0.59 -20.49 4.68
N TYR A 249 0.47 -21.21 5.79
CA TYR A 249 -0.06 -20.64 7.03
C TYR A 249 0.90 -19.64 7.67
N ASP A 250 2.19 -19.92 7.70
CA ASP A 250 3.18 -18.98 8.26
C ASP A 250 3.28 -17.70 7.42
N LEU A 251 3.15 -17.79 6.10
CA LEU A 251 3.05 -16.61 5.24
C LEU A 251 1.84 -15.75 5.57
N TYR A 252 0.70 -16.37 5.88
CA TYR A 252 -0.46 -15.63 6.37
C TYR A 252 -0.13 -14.87 7.66
N LEU A 253 0.50 -15.50 8.66
CA LEU A 253 0.87 -14.85 9.91
C LEU A 253 1.81 -13.64 9.68
N MET A 254 2.83 -13.83 8.85
CA MET A 254 3.80 -12.79 8.52
C MET A 254 3.19 -11.64 7.72
N PHE A 255 2.33 -11.96 6.74
CA PHE A 255 1.65 -10.93 5.94
C PHE A 255 0.68 -10.12 6.80
N GLN A 256 -0.09 -10.78 7.66
CA GLN A 256 -1.02 -10.11 8.59
C GLN A 256 -0.27 -9.15 9.52
N ALA A 257 0.85 -9.58 10.09
CA ALA A 257 1.68 -8.69 10.92
C ALA A 257 2.27 -7.52 10.12
N ALA A 258 2.68 -7.75 8.87
CA ALA A 258 3.18 -6.69 8.00
C ALA A 258 2.11 -5.65 7.63
N MET A 259 0.83 -6.06 7.55
CA MET A 259 -0.30 -5.17 7.26
C MET A 259 -0.55 -4.11 8.35
N GLU A 260 0.00 -4.26 9.54
CA GLU A 260 -0.07 -3.24 10.60
C GLU A 260 0.74 -1.97 10.26
N TYR A 261 1.60 -2.03 9.24
CA TYR A 261 2.41 -0.90 8.80
C TYR A 261 1.80 -0.26 7.55
N ASP A 262 1.35 1.00 7.64
CA ASP A 262 0.78 1.76 6.52
C ASP A 262 1.71 1.81 5.30
N VAL A 263 3.03 1.89 5.53
CA VAL A 263 4.02 1.90 4.47
C VAL A 263 4.05 0.56 3.72
N PHE A 264 3.87 -0.56 4.42
CA PHE A 264 3.75 -1.87 3.77
C PHE A 264 2.50 -1.93 2.90
N MET A 265 1.37 -1.48 3.42
CA MET A 265 0.10 -1.42 2.69
C MET A 265 0.21 -0.53 1.44
N ASP A 266 0.88 0.61 1.54
CA ASP A 266 1.12 1.48 0.38
C ASP A 266 2.02 0.78 -0.66
N MET A 267 3.10 0.12 -0.25
CA MET A 267 4.02 -0.58 -1.16
C MET A 267 3.32 -1.69 -1.96
N ILE A 268 2.52 -2.53 -1.30
CA ILE A 268 1.86 -3.67 -1.98
C ILE A 268 0.76 -3.24 -2.93
N ASN A 269 0.20 -2.04 -2.77
CA ASN A 269 -0.88 -1.50 -3.61
C ASN A 269 -0.37 -0.70 -4.81
N ARG A 270 0.95 -0.55 -4.98
CA ARG A 270 1.51 0.27 -6.08
C ARG A 270 1.77 -0.54 -7.33
N LYS A 271 1.41 0.04 -8.48
CA LYS A 271 1.78 -0.47 -9.82
C LYS A 271 3.24 -0.18 -10.15
N ASN A 272 3.75 0.96 -9.70
CA ASN A 272 5.13 1.38 -9.87
C ASN A 272 5.56 2.35 -8.77
N TYR A 273 6.87 2.61 -8.72
CA TYR A 273 7.44 3.63 -7.84
C TYR A 273 8.53 4.39 -8.58
N TYR A 274 8.41 5.72 -8.61
CA TYR A 274 9.43 6.61 -9.13
C TYR A 274 10.41 6.98 -8.02
N ALA A 275 11.68 6.57 -8.19
CA ALA A 275 12.75 6.84 -7.25
C ALA A 275 13.73 7.87 -7.82
N GLU A 276 14.08 8.86 -7.01
CA GLU A 276 15.19 9.78 -7.26
C GLU A 276 16.23 9.60 -6.15
N TYR A 277 17.46 9.36 -6.53
CA TYR A 277 18.57 9.18 -5.59
C TYR A 277 19.89 9.69 -6.17
N THR A 278 20.96 9.66 -5.38
CA THR A 278 22.24 10.28 -5.76
C THR A 278 23.31 9.22 -5.94
N ARG A 279 24.06 9.29 -7.04
CA ARG A 279 25.24 8.47 -7.26
C ARG A 279 26.45 8.93 -6.45
N VAL A 280 27.48 8.09 -6.44
CA VAL A 280 28.77 8.38 -5.76
C VAL A 280 29.43 9.66 -6.29
N ASP A 281 29.25 10.00 -7.57
CA ASP A 281 29.78 11.22 -8.20
C ASP A 281 28.93 12.49 -7.96
N GLY A 282 27.85 12.34 -7.19
CA GLY A 282 26.90 13.41 -6.90
C GLY A 282 25.83 13.63 -7.97
N SER A 283 25.82 12.90 -9.07
CA SER A 283 24.77 12.96 -10.09
C SER A 283 23.46 12.36 -9.58
N ALA A 284 22.33 12.95 -10.02
CA ALA A 284 21.01 12.39 -9.73
C ALA A 284 20.67 11.24 -10.65
N VAL A 285 20.04 10.20 -10.10
CA VAL A 285 19.42 9.09 -10.82
C VAL A 285 17.92 9.19 -10.64
N ALA A 286 17.19 9.02 -11.74
CA ALA A 286 15.75 8.89 -11.75
C ALA A 286 15.39 7.55 -12.42
N VAL A 287 14.66 6.69 -11.72
CA VAL A 287 14.25 5.38 -12.20
C VAL A 287 12.82 5.09 -11.78
N THR A 288 12.09 4.37 -12.63
CA THR A 288 10.77 3.85 -12.26
C THR A 288 10.87 2.34 -12.11
N TRP A 289 10.55 1.84 -10.93
CA TRP A 289 10.41 0.42 -10.66
C TRP A 289 8.96 -0.01 -10.90
N GLU A 290 8.79 -1.07 -11.69
CA GLU A 290 7.48 -1.61 -12.06
C GLU A 290 7.13 -2.82 -11.20
N SER A 291 5.83 -2.98 -10.92
CA SER A 291 5.33 -4.11 -10.14
C SER A 291 5.48 -5.42 -10.90
N THR A 292 5.88 -6.46 -10.18
CA THR A 292 5.92 -7.83 -10.69
C THR A 292 4.57 -8.54 -10.64
N ASN A 293 3.54 -7.92 -10.08
CA ASN A 293 2.20 -8.48 -9.94
C ASN A 293 1.40 -8.30 -11.22
N HIS A 294 1.01 -9.39 -11.89
CA HIS A 294 0.30 -9.37 -13.16
C HIS A 294 -1.08 -8.72 -13.09
N TYR A 295 -1.76 -8.71 -11.96
CA TYR A 295 -3.00 -7.95 -11.78
C TYR A 295 -2.78 -6.43 -11.93
N PHE A 296 -1.57 -5.93 -11.66
CA PHE A 296 -1.25 -4.51 -11.80
C PHE A 296 -0.70 -4.14 -13.18
N THR A 297 -0.17 -5.13 -13.92
CA THR A 297 0.41 -4.93 -15.25
C THR A 297 -0.55 -5.31 -16.39
N SER A 298 -1.80 -5.63 -16.07
CA SER A 298 -2.84 -6.07 -17.02
C SER A 298 -2.47 -7.36 -17.78
N LEU A 299 -1.64 -8.21 -17.18
CA LEU A 299 -1.31 -9.54 -17.69
C LEU A 299 -2.21 -10.62 -17.07
N ALA A 300 -2.96 -10.28 -16.03
CA ALA A 300 -4.00 -11.13 -15.43
C ALA A 300 -5.16 -10.25 -14.96
N ASP A 301 -6.39 -10.75 -15.14
CA ASP A 301 -7.60 -10.14 -14.63
C ASP A 301 -8.09 -10.92 -13.41
N ALA A 302 -8.53 -10.20 -12.37
CA ALA A 302 -9.17 -10.80 -11.21
C ALA A 302 -10.63 -11.18 -11.50
N PRO A 303 -11.23 -12.11 -10.73
CA PRO A 303 -12.68 -12.35 -10.79
C PRO A 303 -13.49 -11.08 -10.52
N ASP A 304 -14.66 -10.93 -11.17
CA ASP A 304 -15.50 -9.73 -11.11
C ASP A 304 -16.03 -9.41 -9.69
N ASN A 305 -16.08 -10.41 -8.82
CA ASN A 305 -16.52 -10.30 -7.43
C ASN A 305 -15.41 -9.89 -6.46
N VAL A 306 -14.19 -9.62 -6.94
CA VAL A 306 -13.00 -9.39 -6.11
C VAL A 306 -12.26 -8.13 -6.52
N ILE A 307 -11.82 -7.36 -5.54
CA ILE A 307 -10.93 -6.22 -5.70
C ILE A 307 -9.54 -6.64 -5.21
N VAL A 308 -8.58 -6.76 -6.12
CA VAL A 308 -7.18 -7.00 -5.74
C VAL A 308 -6.60 -5.74 -5.13
N TYR A 309 -6.19 -5.84 -3.86
CA TYR A 309 -5.50 -4.74 -3.19
C TYR A 309 -4.01 -4.73 -3.52
N GLY A 310 -3.36 -5.89 -3.50
CA GLY A 310 -1.95 -6.03 -3.81
C GLY A 310 -1.29 -7.21 -3.10
N GLY A 311 0.01 -7.34 -3.25
CA GLY A 311 0.72 -8.46 -2.63
C GLY A 311 2.16 -8.58 -3.11
N LYS A 312 2.72 -9.78 -2.94
CA LYS A 312 4.10 -10.08 -3.34
C LYS A 312 4.16 -11.36 -4.16
N THR A 313 4.86 -11.30 -5.29
CA THR A 313 5.18 -12.46 -6.14
C THR A 313 6.53 -13.05 -5.77
N GLY A 314 6.73 -14.32 -6.08
CA GLY A 314 8.02 -15.00 -5.97
C GLY A 314 8.17 -16.06 -7.06
N THR A 315 9.37 -16.25 -7.57
CA THR A 315 9.68 -17.30 -8.53
C THR A 315 11.15 -17.69 -8.41
N THR A 316 11.44 -18.95 -8.26
CA THR A 316 12.74 -19.59 -8.48
C THR A 316 12.48 -20.96 -9.12
N ASP A 317 13.52 -21.60 -9.65
CA ASP A 317 13.38 -22.95 -10.23
C ASP A 317 12.86 -23.96 -9.20
N ASP A 318 13.34 -23.84 -7.95
CA ASP A 318 12.95 -24.72 -6.85
C ASP A 318 11.56 -24.39 -6.28
N ALA A 319 11.23 -23.10 -6.14
CA ALA A 319 9.96 -22.67 -5.56
C ALA A 319 8.78 -22.75 -6.54
N GLY A 320 9.02 -22.87 -7.84
CA GLY A 320 7.98 -22.63 -8.84
C GLY A 320 7.48 -21.18 -8.80
N ALA A 321 6.25 -20.96 -9.24
CA ALA A 321 5.61 -19.65 -9.15
C ALA A 321 4.79 -19.51 -7.87
N CYS A 322 4.99 -18.41 -7.14
CA CYS A 322 4.40 -18.15 -5.84
C CYS A 322 3.75 -16.75 -5.80
N LEU A 323 2.65 -16.61 -5.05
CA LEU A 323 1.98 -15.33 -4.83
C LEU A 323 1.30 -15.32 -3.46
N SER A 324 1.52 -14.25 -2.69
CA SER A 324 0.71 -13.90 -1.53
C SER A 324 -0.01 -12.59 -1.83
N LEU A 325 -1.35 -12.57 -1.72
CA LEU A 325 -2.21 -11.54 -2.27
C LEU A 325 -3.28 -11.13 -1.25
N LEU A 326 -3.36 -9.84 -0.96
CA LEU A 326 -4.48 -9.23 -0.26
C LEU A 326 -5.55 -8.84 -1.28
N ALA A 327 -6.76 -9.32 -1.08
CA ALA A 327 -7.94 -9.01 -1.87
C ALA A 327 -9.10 -8.57 -0.98
N LYS A 328 -10.12 -7.96 -1.57
CA LYS A 328 -11.36 -7.57 -0.88
C LYS A 328 -12.55 -8.06 -1.68
N ASP A 329 -13.63 -8.41 -0.99
CA ASP A 329 -14.94 -8.55 -1.63
C ASP A 329 -15.49 -7.16 -2.06
N LEU A 330 -16.65 -7.13 -2.68
CA LEU A 330 -17.30 -5.89 -3.11
C LEU A 330 -17.80 -5.01 -1.95
N TYR A 331 -17.89 -5.57 -0.74
CA TYR A 331 -18.24 -4.83 0.49
C TYR A 331 -17.01 -4.30 1.23
N GLY A 332 -15.79 -4.66 0.77
CA GLY A 332 -14.53 -4.20 1.35
C GLY A 332 -13.95 -5.14 2.41
N ASN A 333 -14.54 -6.31 2.66
CA ASN A 333 -13.99 -7.29 3.60
C ASN A 333 -12.66 -7.85 3.06
N PRO A 334 -11.62 -7.89 3.88
CA PRO A 334 -10.29 -8.31 3.45
C PRO A 334 -10.13 -9.83 3.49
N TYR A 335 -9.48 -10.35 2.45
CA TYR A 335 -9.08 -11.74 2.31
C TYR A 335 -7.60 -11.82 1.95
N LEU A 336 -6.89 -12.77 2.55
CA LEU A 336 -5.51 -13.08 2.18
C LEU A 336 -5.46 -14.42 1.47
N ALA A 337 -4.96 -14.42 0.23
CA ALA A 337 -4.75 -15.62 -0.56
C ALA A 337 -3.26 -15.92 -0.70
N VAL A 338 -2.89 -17.20 -0.61
CA VAL A 338 -1.51 -17.68 -0.78
C VAL A 338 -1.51 -18.84 -1.76
N VAL A 339 -0.59 -18.82 -2.74
CA VAL A 339 -0.29 -19.93 -3.63
C VAL A 339 1.22 -20.13 -3.63
N LEU A 340 1.65 -21.38 -3.38
CA LEU A 340 3.05 -21.81 -3.40
C LEU A 340 3.24 -22.96 -4.37
N HIS A 341 4.29 -22.86 -5.16
CA HIS A 341 4.74 -23.89 -6.09
C HIS A 341 3.68 -24.22 -7.16
N ALA A 342 3.15 -23.19 -7.85
CA ALA A 342 2.47 -23.38 -9.11
C ALA A 342 3.50 -23.65 -10.23
N GLY A 343 3.09 -24.38 -11.28
CA GLY A 343 4.00 -24.83 -12.32
C GLY A 343 4.67 -23.71 -13.13
N ASN A 344 3.94 -22.61 -13.34
CA ASN A 344 4.42 -21.40 -14.01
C ASN A 344 3.53 -20.20 -13.63
N LYS A 345 3.87 -19.02 -14.15
CA LYS A 345 3.11 -17.78 -13.84
C LYS A 345 1.67 -17.81 -14.35
N ASP A 346 1.42 -18.37 -15.52
CA ASP A 346 0.07 -18.42 -16.09
C ASP A 346 -0.84 -19.33 -15.24
N GLU A 347 -0.34 -20.51 -14.86
CA GLU A 347 -1.02 -21.41 -13.93
C GLU A 347 -1.24 -20.76 -12.56
N LEU A 348 -0.23 -20.04 -12.04
CA LEU A 348 -0.33 -19.31 -10.78
C LEU A 348 -1.54 -18.37 -10.74
N TYR A 349 -1.72 -17.52 -11.78
CA TYR A 349 -2.84 -16.57 -11.81
C TYR A 349 -4.19 -17.25 -12.10
N GLN A 350 -4.22 -18.33 -12.88
CA GLN A 350 -5.42 -19.14 -13.07
C GLN A 350 -5.87 -19.79 -11.76
N GLU A 351 -4.96 -20.39 -11.01
CA GLU A 351 -5.24 -21.03 -9.72
C GLU A 351 -5.58 -20.00 -8.64
N MET A 352 -4.88 -18.86 -8.61
CA MET A 352 -5.24 -17.74 -7.74
C MET A 352 -6.68 -17.27 -7.99
N ASN A 353 -7.09 -17.15 -9.26
CA ASN A 353 -8.46 -16.78 -9.60
C ASN A 353 -9.49 -17.82 -9.16
N GLN A 354 -9.17 -19.13 -9.24
CA GLN A 354 -10.05 -20.18 -8.70
C GLN A 354 -10.23 -20.05 -7.19
N ILE A 355 -9.15 -19.74 -6.45
CA ILE A 355 -9.18 -19.52 -5.01
C ILE A 355 -9.98 -18.24 -4.67
N LEU A 356 -9.71 -17.15 -5.37
CA LEU A 356 -10.41 -15.87 -5.17
C LEU A 356 -11.92 -15.95 -5.50
N SER A 357 -12.30 -16.84 -6.42
CA SER A 357 -13.72 -17.07 -6.75
C SER A 357 -14.52 -17.70 -5.62
N LEU A 358 -13.87 -18.22 -4.57
CA LEU A 358 -14.52 -18.69 -3.34
C LEU A 358 -14.97 -17.55 -2.42
N ILE A 359 -14.56 -16.30 -2.70
CA ILE A 359 -15.01 -15.12 -1.96
C ILE A 359 -16.47 -14.86 -2.33
N GLU A 360 -17.37 -15.03 -1.36
CA GLU A 360 -18.81 -14.78 -1.51
C GLU A 360 -19.09 -13.30 -1.21
N ASN A 361 -20.04 -12.68 -1.97
CA ASN A 361 -20.50 -11.31 -1.78
C ASN A 361 -21.88 -11.27 -1.15
#